data_362c1a9fef5238584b4f4c28e87aa0ca
#
_entry.id   362c1a9fef5238584b4f4c28e87aa0ca
#
_cell.length_a   1.000
_cell.length_b   1.000
_cell.length_c   1.000
_cell.angle_alpha   90.00
_cell.angle_beta   90.00
_cell.angle_gamma   90.00
#
_symmetry.space_group_name_H-M   'P 1'
#
loop_
_entity.id
_entity.type
_entity.pdbx_description
1 polymer ?
#
loop_
_entity_poly.entity_id
_entity_poly.type
_entity_poly.pdbx_seq_one_letter_code
_entity_poly.pdbx_strand_id
1 'polypeptide(L)'
;MKVYKISAVTLIIKNMERSCNFYSQIPGFKVVYGGTGDATFTTYEIVGSNAKMYLNLELGTSHGGNCDEHDAGKRCFGRIIFSTEDVDKLYRYFKQSESISKTIYFENEPTDASWGERYFHIREPDGYQLSFATPLNKERKKIKNTLLY
;
A
#
# COMPACT_ATOMS: atom_id res chain seq x y z
N MET A 1 -21.11 -23.42 -7.05
CA MET A 1 -20.20 -22.35 -7.53
C MET A 1 -19.51 -21.73 -6.33
N LYS A 2 -18.24 -21.37 -6.46
CA LYS A 2 -17.43 -20.83 -5.34
C LYS A 2 -16.56 -19.68 -5.84
N VAL A 3 -16.55 -18.56 -5.10
CA VAL A 3 -15.59 -17.48 -5.30
C VAL A 3 -14.26 -17.87 -4.60
N TYR A 4 -13.13 -17.68 -5.27
CA TYR A 4 -11.82 -18.16 -4.79
C TYR A 4 -10.95 -17.07 -4.18
N LYS A 5 -10.97 -15.87 -4.76
CA LYS A 5 -10.08 -14.77 -4.37
C LYS A 5 -10.57 -13.42 -4.90
N ILE A 6 -10.02 -12.36 -4.33
CA ILE A 6 -10.01 -11.05 -4.99
C ILE A 6 -8.89 -11.08 -6.02
N SER A 7 -9.21 -10.87 -7.31
CA SER A 7 -8.22 -10.91 -8.40
C SER A 7 -7.52 -9.58 -8.58
N ALA A 8 -8.27 -8.49 -8.47
CA ALA A 8 -7.79 -7.14 -8.64
C ALA A 8 -8.58 -6.16 -7.78
N VAL A 9 -7.94 -5.05 -7.46
CA VAL A 9 -8.58 -3.85 -6.90
C VAL A 9 -8.32 -2.71 -7.87
N THR A 10 -9.34 -1.89 -8.17
CA THR A 10 -9.20 -0.69 -8.99
C THR A 10 -9.38 0.55 -8.13
N LEU A 11 -8.41 1.45 -8.17
CA LEU A 11 -8.46 2.75 -7.53
C LEU A 11 -8.72 3.82 -8.58
N ILE A 12 -9.67 4.70 -8.30
CA ILE A 12 -9.91 5.88 -9.13
C ILE A 12 -8.96 6.97 -8.67
N ILE A 13 -8.10 7.44 -9.57
CA ILE A 13 -7.05 8.42 -9.30
C ILE A 13 -7.27 9.71 -10.08
N LYS A 14 -6.66 10.80 -9.62
CA LYS A 14 -6.80 12.14 -10.23
C LYS A 14 -5.68 12.49 -11.21
N ASN A 15 -4.50 11.90 -11.04
CA ASN A 15 -3.31 12.20 -11.84
C ASN A 15 -2.49 10.93 -12.02
N MET A 16 -2.45 10.42 -13.26
CA MET A 16 -1.79 9.15 -13.56
C MET A 16 -0.27 9.23 -13.37
N GLU A 17 0.36 10.32 -13.81
CA GLU A 17 1.81 10.50 -13.65
C GLU A 17 2.22 10.46 -12.17
N ARG A 18 1.55 11.23 -11.33
CA ARG A 18 1.79 11.26 -9.88
C ARG A 18 1.59 9.89 -9.24
N SER A 19 0.50 9.21 -9.57
CA SER A 19 0.19 7.89 -9.03
C SER A 19 1.17 6.83 -9.51
N CYS A 20 1.53 6.81 -10.79
CA CYS A 20 2.53 5.90 -11.32
C CYS A 20 3.92 6.15 -10.71
N ASN A 21 4.31 7.40 -10.49
CA ASN A 21 5.56 7.74 -9.82
C ASN A 21 5.63 7.17 -8.40
N PHE A 22 4.52 7.10 -7.70
CA PHE A 22 4.45 6.47 -6.38
C PHE A 22 4.44 4.94 -6.47
N TYR A 23 3.43 4.36 -7.13
CA TYR A 23 3.22 2.91 -7.14
C TYR A 23 4.37 2.13 -7.78
N SER A 24 5.02 2.68 -8.80
CA SER A 24 6.18 2.05 -9.45
C SER A 24 7.42 1.94 -8.56
N GLN A 25 7.49 2.71 -7.49
CA GLN A 25 8.60 2.66 -6.53
C GLN A 25 8.34 1.68 -5.38
N ILE A 26 7.15 1.14 -5.24
CA ILE A 26 6.86 0.12 -4.22
C ILE A 26 7.53 -1.18 -4.62
N PRO A 27 8.45 -1.74 -3.79
CA PRO A 27 9.09 -3.01 -4.09
C PRO A 27 8.07 -4.13 -4.30
N GLY A 28 8.24 -4.89 -5.38
CA GLY A 28 7.35 -5.99 -5.75
C GLY A 28 6.19 -5.60 -6.66
N PHE A 29 5.97 -4.30 -6.93
CA PHE A 29 4.99 -3.84 -7.90
C PHE A 29 5.62 -3.77 -9.29
N LYS A 30 4.97 -4.39 -10.26
CA LYS A 30 5.43 -4.42 -11.65
C LYS A 30 4.33 -3.94 -12.58
N VAL A 31 4.60 -2.89 -13.36
CA VAL A 31 3.70 -2.45 -14.42
C VAL A 31 3.58 -3.54 -15.48
N VAL A 32 2.36 -3.95 -15.80
CA VAL A 32 2.06 -4.90 -16.87
C VAL A 32 1.17 -4.31 -17.97
N TYR A 33 0.57 -3.15 -17.70
CA TYR A 33 -0.20 -2.38 -18.66
C TYR A 33 -0.17 -0.88 -18.29
N GLY A 34 -0.14 0.01 -19.28
CA GLY A 34 -0.08 1.46 -19.06
C GLY A 34 1.25 1.90 -18.44
N GLY A 35 1.20 2.65 -17.37
CA GLY A 35 2.38 3.08 -16.61
C GLY A 35 2.99 4.40 -17.07
N THR A 36 2.40 5.07 -18.05
CA THR A 36 2.81 6.39 -18.56
C THR A 36 1.89 7.48 -18.04
N GLY A 37 2.38 8.72 -17.97
CA GLY A 37 1.61 9.85 -17.44
C GLY A 37 0.36 10.21 -18.27
N ASP A 38 0.33 9.83 -19.53
CA ASP A 38 -0.79 10.01 -20.46
C ASP A 38 -1.77 8.83 -20.51
N ALA A 39 -1.47 7.73 -19.80
CA ALA A 39 -2.37 6.60 -19.70
C ALA A 39 -3.64 6.96 -18.91
N THR A 40 -4.77 6.43 -19.35
CA THR A 40 -6.04 6.52 -18.61
C THR A 40 -6.28 5.35 -17.66
N PHE A 41 -5.49 4.29 -17.84
CA PHE A 41 -5.55 3.07 -17.04
C PHE A 41 -4.16 2.44 -16.92
N THR A 42 -3.81 1.98 -15.71
CA THR A 42 -2.54 1.29 -15.44
C THR A 42 -2.79 0.08 -14.58
N THR A 43 -2.13 -1.03 -14.88
CA THR A 43 -2.20 -2.26 -14.09
C THR A 43 -0.82 -2.62 -13.55
N TYR A 44 -0.75 -2.82 -12.24
CA TYR A 44 0.38 -3.41 -11.54
C TYR A 44 0.10 -4.87 -11.21
N GLU A 45 1.06 -5.75 -11.54
CA GLU A 45 1.10 -7.11 -11.04
C GLU A 45 1.88 -7.14 -9.72
N ILE A 46 1.32 -7.82 -8.72
CA ILE A 46 1.94 -8.06 -7.43
C ILE A 46 2.03 -9.58 -7.28
N VAL A 47 3.26 -10.11 -7.30
CA VAL A 47 3.50 -11.55 -7.22
C VAL A 47 3.73 -11.95 -5.78
N GLY A 48 2.78 -12.67 -5.21
CA GLY A 48 2.95 -13.37 -3.94
C GLY A 48 3.53 -14.78 -4.13
N SER A 49 3.83 -15.46 -3.03
CA SER A 49 4.38 -16.83 -3.03
C SER A 49 3.49 -17.83 -3.75
N ASN A 50 2.17 -17.67 -3.72
CA ASN A 50 1.20 -18.64 -4.23
C ASN A 50 0.16 -18.05 -5.20
N ALA A 51 0.15 -16.74 -5.43
CA ALA A 51 -0.85 -16.11 -6.28
C ALA A 51 -0.36 -14.78 -6.84
N LYS A 52 -0.84 -14.46 -8.04
CA LYS A 52 -0.76 -13.12 -8.61
C LYS A 52 -2.00 -12.34 -8.23
N MET A 53 -1.80 -11.09 -7.85
CA MET A 53 -2.85 -10.10 -7.63
C MET A 53 -2.56 -8.87 -8.49
N TYR A 54 -3.59 -8.10 -8.76
CA TYR A 54 -3.46 -6.90 -9.57
C TYR A 54 -4.02 -5.70 -8.84
N LEU A 55 -3.31 -4.59 -8.93
CA LEU A 55 -3.79 -3.26 -8.58
C LEU A 55 -3.94 -2.46 -9.86
N ASN A 56 -5.13 -1.98 -10.11
CA ASN A 56 -5.41 -1.11 -11.24
C ASN A 56 -5.54 0.34 -10.76
N LEU A 57 -5.03 1.26 -11.57
CA LEU A 57 -5.28 2.69 -11.46
C LEU A 57 -6.11 3.12 -12.66
N GLU A 58 -7.23 3.79 -12.43
CA GLU A 58 -8.11 4.32 -13.44
C GLU A 58 -8.24 5.84 -13.26
N LEU A 59 -7.98 6.60 -14.32
CA LEU A 59 -8.12 8.05 -14.28
C LEU A 59 -9.60 8.42 -14.25
N GLY A 60 -10.02 8.98 -13.12
CA GLY A 60 -11.40 9.42 -12.92
C GLY A 60 -11.61 10.86 -13.32
N THR A 61 -12.78 11.14 -13.90
CA THR A 61 -13.18 12.49 -14.35
C THR A 61 -13.77 13.36 -13.24
N SER A 62 -13.96 12.89 -12.04
CA SER A 62 -14.27 13.62 -10.81
C SER A 62 -15.16 12.85 -9.83
N HIS A 63 -15.10 13.21 -8.54
CA HIS A 63 -16.04 12.89 -7.47
C HIS A 63 -16.11 11.44 -6.98
N GLY A 64 -14.98 10.82 -6.72
CA GLY A 64 -14.96 9.72 -5.74
C GLY A 64 -15.19 10.31 -4.35
N GLY A 65 -16.28 9.90 -3.67
CA GLY A 65 -16.75 10.51 -2.44
C GLY A 65 -15.67 10.74 -1.39
N ASN A 66 -15.51 11.97 -0.96
CA ASN A 66 -14.84 12.30 0.27
C ASN A 66 -15.76 11.89 1.42
N CYS A 67 -15.24 11.30 2.45
CA CYS A 67 -16.03 10.82 3.57
C CYS A 67 -16.54 11.91 4.48
N ASP A 68 -15.85 13.01 4.54
CA ASP A 68 -16.23 14.18 5.33
C ASP A 68 -15.81 15.44 4.59
N GLU A 69 -16.70 16.40 4.52
CA GLU A 69 -16.42 17.74 3.96
C GLU A 69 -15.30 18.47 4.72
N HIS A 70 -14.93 17.96 5.92
CA HIS A 70 -13.90 18.53 6.77
C HIS A 70 -12.51 17.91 6.64
N ASP A 71 -12.36 16.79 5.91
CA ASP A 71 -11.09 16.06 5.78
C ASP A 71 -10.65 15.99 4.30
N ALA A 72 -10.41 17.17 3.75
CA ALA A 72 -9.99 17.34 2.36
C ALA A 72 -8.72 16.52 2.06
N GLY A 73 -8.86 15.46 1.26
CA GLY A 73 -7.76 14.61 0.80
C GLY A 73 -7.79 13.16 1.25
N LYS A 74 -8.68 12.77 2.15
CA LYS A 74 -8.88 11.36 2.52
C LYS A 74 -9.99 10.73 1.68
N ARG A 75 -9.80 9.48 1.29
CA ARG A 75 -10.80 8.66 0.59
C ARG A 75 -11.40 7.63 1.55
N CYS A 76 -12.73 7.54 1.59
CA CYS A 76 -13.48 6.59 2.42
C CYS A 76 -13.70 5.25 1.74
N PHE A 77 -12.64 4.65 1.35
CA PHE A 77 -12.69 3.31 0.77
C PHE A 77 -12.48 2.20 1.82
N GLY A 78 -12.02 2.55 3.01
CA GLY A 78 -11.37 1.63 3.94
C GLY A 78 -9.87 1.63 3.68
N ARG A 79 -9.27 0.44 3.63
CA ARG A 79 -7.81 0.31 3.38
C ARG A 79 -7.48 -0.91 2.55
N ILE A 80 -6.36 -0.84 1.84
CA ILE A 80 -5.73 -2.01 1.24
C ILE A 80 -4.56 -2.39 2.14
N ILE A 81 -4.48 -3.67 2.50
CA ILE A 81 -3.41 -4.21 3.32
C ILE A 81 -2.49 -5.05 2.44
N PHE A 82 -1.22 -4.67 2.39
CA PHE A 82 -0.17 -5.38 1.69
C PHE A 82 0.71 -6.12 2.70
N SER A 83 0.99 -7.39 2.44
CA SER A 83 1.99 -8.12 3.20
C SER A 83 3.39 -7.82 2.66
N THR A 84 4.33 -7.60 3.57
CA THR A 84 5.75 -7.41 3.25
C THR A 84 6.61 -8.30 4.14
N GLU A 85 7.82 -8.62 3.69
CA GLU A 85 8.75 -9.45 4.44
C GLU A 85 9.32 -8.72 5.67
N ASP A 86 9.54 -7.41 5.55
CA ASP A 86 10.11 -6.57 6.59
C ASP A 86 9.50 -5.16 6.54
N VAL A 87 8.54 -4.95 7.42
CA VAL A 87 7.79 -3.69 7.49
C VAL A 87 8.65 -2.51 7.95
N ASP A 88 9.63 -2.74 8.83
CA ASP A 88 10.54 -1.69 9.30
C ASP A 88 11.49 -1.25 8.19
N LYS A 89 11.99 -2.20 7.40
CA LYS A 89 12.85 -1.90 6.24
C LYS A 89 12.09 -1.14 5.17
N LEU A 90 10.84 -1.54 4.88
CA LEU A 90 9.97 -0.86 3.92
C LEU A 90 9.65 0.57 4.38
N TYR A 91 9.34 0.77 5.67
CA TYR A 91 9.11 2.08 6.24
C TYR A 91 10.32 3.01 6.09
N ARG A 92 11.52 2.53 6.45
CA ARG A 92 12.76 3.30 6.26
C ARG A 92 13.01 3.65 4.81
N TYR A 93 12.78 2.70 3.90
CA TYR A 93 12.91 2.93 2.45
C TYR A 93 11.98 4.06 1.99
N PHE A 94 10.71 4.07 2.40
CA PHE A 94 9.77 5.14 2.06
C PHE A 94 10.19 6.49 2.66
N LYS A 95 10.68 6.50 3.88
CA LYS A 95 11.17 7.72 4.54
C LYS A 95 12.41 8.32 3.88
N GLN A 96 13.32 7.48 3.42
CA GLN A 96 14.57 7.89 2.79
C GLN A 96 14.41 8.29 1.33
N SER A 97 13.39 7.79 0.66
CA SER A 97 13.08 8.18 -0.71
C SER A 97 12.36 9.52 -0.75
N GLU A 98 13.06 10.57 -1.21
CA GLU A 98 12.49 11.91 -1.30
C GLU A 98 11.26 11.97 -2.21
N SER A 99 11.30 11.24 -3.33
CA SER A 99 10.19 11.16 -4.28
C SER A 99 8.94 10.48 -3.73
N ILE A 100 9.10 9.53 -2.79
CA ILE A 100 7.99 8.90 -2.08
C ILE A 100 7.54 9.79 -0.93
N SER A 101 8.46 10.15 -0.02
CA SER A 101 8.14 10.81 1.25
C SER A 101 7.45 12.17 1.08
N LYS A 102 7.68 12.86 -0.03
CA LYS A 102 7.01 14.13 -0.38
C LYS A 102 5.59 13.96 -0.93
N THR A 103 5.22 12.77 -1.38
CA THR A 103 3.93 12.53 -2.07
C THR A 103 2.92 11.77 -1.24
N ILE A 104 3.35 11.20 -0.12
CA ILE A 104 2.50 10.42 0.79
C ILE A 104 2.45 11.06 2.18
N TYR A 105 1.47 10.64 2.97
CA TYR A 105 1.36 11.01 4.37
C TYR A 105 1.47 9.75 5.24
N PHE A 106 2.44 9.74 6.17
CA PHE A 106 2.60 8.65 7.15
C PHE A 106 1.64 8.87 8.31
N GLU A 107 0.74 7.95 8.56
CA GLU A 107 -0.23 8.04 9.65
C GLU A 107 0.33 7.53 10.98
N ASN A 108 1.26 6.57 10.94
CA ASN A 108 1.95 6.05 12.12
C ASN A 108 3.32 5.46 11.75
N GLU A 109 4.15 5.27 12.75
CA GLU A 109 5.37 4.46 12.66
C GLU A 109 5.04 2.96 12.78
N PRO A 110 5.95 2.05 12.35
CA PRO A 110 5.75 0.62 12.52
C PRO A 110 5.42 0.25 13.97
N THR A 111 4.27 -0.37 14.16
CA THR A 111 3.68 -0.67 15.47
C THR A 111 3.22 -2.12 15.51
N ASP A 112 3.40 -2.78 16.66
CA ASP A 112 2.92 -4.13 16.89
C ASP A 112 1.44 -4.11 17.25
N ALA A 113 0.65 -4.86 16.51
CA ALA A 113 -0.77 -5.02 16.76
C ALA A 113 -1.06 -6.25 17.65
N SER A 114 -2.15 -6.17 18.41
CA SER A 114 -2.58 -7.24 19.30
C SER A 114 -2.94 -8.55 18.59
N TRP A 115 -3.30 -8.47 17.30
CA TRP A 115 -3.63 -9.64 16.47
C TRP A 115 -2.42 -10.34 15.85
N GLY A 116 -1.18 -9.90 16.15
CA GLY A 116 0.04 -10.63 15.80
C GLY A 116 0.72 -10.16 14.53
N GLU A 117 0.54 -8.92 14.13
CA GLU A 117 1.21 -8.28 13.01
C GLU A 117 1.92 -6.99 13.46
N ARG A 118 3.01 -6.66 12.79
CA ARG A 118 3.65 -5.35 12.84
C ARG A 118 3.30 -4.60 11.57
N TYR A 119 2.84 -3.35 11.67
CA TYR A 119 2.28 -2.60 10.55
C TYR A 119 2.55 -1.11 10.62
N PHE A 120 2.44 -0.43 9.47
CA PHE A 120 2.24 1.02 9.40
C PHE A 120 1.23 1.37 8.32
N HIS A 121 0.62 2.54 8.45
CA HIS A 121 -0.34 3.11 7.51
C HIS A 121 0.20 4.36 6.85
N ILE A 122 -0.16 4.54 5.59
CA ILE A 122 0.05 5.76 4.83
C ILE A 122 -1.24 6.18 4.13
N ARG A 123 -1.29 7.47 3.77
CA ARG A 123 -2.16 7.97 2.71
C ARG A 123 -1.33 8.12 1.45
N GLU A 124 -1.75 7.46 0.38
CA GLU A 124 -1.12 7.54 -0.94
C GLU A 124 -1.52 8.87 -1.62
N PRO A 125 -0.97 9.23 -2.81
CA PRO A 125 -1.18 10.56 -3.42
C PRO A 125 -2.62 11.00 -3.64
N ASP A 126 -3.57 10.08 -3.77
CA ASP A 126 -5.01 10.37 -3.89
C ASP A 126 -5.78 10.26 -2.57
N GLY A 127 -5.11 9.98 -1.45
CA GLY A 127 -5.69 9.92 -0.12
C GLY A 127 -6.24 8.54 0.28
N TYR A 128 -6.03 7.50 -0.50
CA TYR A 128 -6.36 6.14 -0.10
C TYR A 128 -5.45 5.66 1.03
N GLN A 129 -6.03 4.98 2.02
CA GLN A 129 -5.25 4.37 3.08
C GLN A 129 -4.63 3.05 2.61
N LEU A 130 -3.32 2.97 2.64
CA LEU A 130 -2.57 1.74 2.44
C LEU A 130 -1.94 1.32 3.76
N SER A 131 -2.00 0.03 4.04
CA SER A 131 -1.35 -0.59 5.18
C SER A 131 -0.31 -1.60 4.70
N PHE A 132 0.86 -1.59 5.32
CA PHE A 132 1.90 -2.60 5.08
C PHE A 132 2.12 -3.35 6.37
N ALA A 133 2.09 -4.68 6.30
CA ALA A 133 2.14 -5.53 7.48
C ALA A 133 3.08 -6.73 7.29
N THR A 134 3.71 -7.12 8.39
CA THR A 134 4.52 -8.35 8.50
C THR A 134 4.01 -9.14 9.69
N PRO A 135 3.76 -10.45 9.57
CA PRO A 135 3.43 -11.29 10.70
C PRO A 135 4.52 -11.26 11.77
N LEU A 136 4.14 -11.14 13.03
CA LEU A 136 5.04 -11.31 14.17
C LEU A 136 5.28 -12.81 14.38
N ASN A 137 6.41 -13.34 13.89
CA ASN A 137 6.78 -14.72 14.08
C ASN A 137 6.90 -15.03 15.58
N LYS A 138 6.18 -16.04 16.04
CA LYS A 138 6.27 -16.55 17.42
C LYS A 138 7.71 -16.97 17.80
N GLU A 139 8.54 -17.32 16.82
CA GLU A 139 9.95 -17.66 17.03
C GLU A 139 10.84 -16.46 17.35
N ARG A 140 10.58 -15.27 16.74
CA ARG A 140 11.30 -14.04 17.10
C ARG A 140 11.03 -13.60 18.53
N LYS A 141 9.86 -13.92 19.10
CA LYS A 141 9.57 -13.69 20.53
C LYS A 141 10.44 -14.56 21.46
N LYS A 142 10.76 -15.81 21.06
CA LYS A 142 11.64 -16.69 21.86
C LYS A 142 13.07 -16.17 21.92
N ILE A 143 13.62 -15.69 20.79
CA ILE A 143 15.01 -15.21 20.71
C ILE A 143 15.20 -13.92 21.54
N LYS A 144 14.25 -12.98 21.52
CA LYS A 144 14.32 -11.77 22.36
C LYS A 144 14.23 -12.09 23.86
N ASN A 145 13.46 -13.08 24.25
CA ASN A 145 13.36 -13.50 25.67
C ASN A 145 14.53 -14.36 26.14
N THR A 146 15.30 -14.98 25.23
CA THR A 146 16.48 -15.81 25.58
C THR A 146 17.76 -14.97 25.68
N LEU A 147 17.79 -13.76 25.13
CA LEU A 147 18.91 -12.84 25.21
C LEU A 147 18.84 -11.85 26.40
N LEU A 148 17.84 -11.98 27.26
CA LEU A 148 17.65 -11.15 28.47
C LEU A 148 17.95 -11.88 29.80
N TYR A 149 18.70 -13.00 29.73
CA TYR A 149 19.24 -13.70 30.91
C TYR A 149 20.73 -13.90 30.75
#